data_eff5dbf7530886dd5637311e8a64c114
#
_entry.id   eff5dbf7530886dd5637311e8a64c114
#
_cell.length_a   1.000
_cell.length_b   1.000
_cell.length_c   1.000
_cell.angle_alpha   90.00
_cell.angle_beta   90.00
_cell.angle_gamma   90.00
#
_symmetry.space_group_name_H-M   'P 1'
#
loop_
_entity.id
_entity.type
_entity.pdbx_description
1 polymer ?
#
loop_
_entity_poly.entity_id
_entity_poly.type
_entity_poly.pdbx_seq_one_letter_code
_entity_poly.pdbx_strand_id
1 'polypeptide(L)'
;MMDCTDRHDRYFLRLMSKNVMLYSEMVATKSAIHGDRKKILSYSPEEKPLALQVGGSDKAELAEVAKIAEDMGYDEININLGCPSKKVQKNMFGACLMREPDLVAECIDSMVNACKIPVTAKTRIGFDDTEEFDYLNNFILKMKGAGCSTFILHARKAILTGMSPKQNLNIPKLNYGMVYKIKEENPDLEIIINGGISKIDEIKNHLTSCD
;
A
#
# COMPACT_ATOMS: atom_id res chain seq x y z
N MET A 1 -8.45 2.62 -3.86
CA MET A 1 -9.48 2.46 -2.78
C MET A 1 -10.65 1.68 -3.36
N MET A 2 -11.10 0.63 -2.67
CA MET A 2 -12.24 -0.17 -3.15
C MET A 2 -13.47 0.70 -3.34
N ASP A 3 -14.20 0.43 -4.41
CA ASP A 3 -15.38 1.17 -4.87
C ASP A 3 -15.13 2.66 -5.19
N CYS A 4 -13.86 3.03 -5.46
CA CYS A 4 -13.49 4.41 -5.76
C CYS A 4 -12.54 4.54 -6.95
N THR A 5 -11.48 3.72 -7.02
CA THR A 5 -10.42 3.87 -8.02
C THR A 5 -10.50 2.77 -9.10
N ASP A 6 -11.67 2.63 -9.69
CA ASP A 6 -11.87 1.74 -10.83
C ASP A 6 -11.18 2.27 -12.10
N ARG A 7 -11.25 1.52 -13.20
CA ARG A 7 -10.59 1.90 -14.47
C ARG A 7 -11.11 3.23 -15.04
N HIS A 8 -12.35 3.60 -14.74
CA HIS A 8 -12.95 4.84 -15.26
C HIS A 8 -12.46 6.05 -14.48
N ASP A 9 -12.39 5.93 -13.13
CA ASP A 9 -11.81 6.94 -12.26
C ASP A 9 -10.31 7.13 -12.56
N ARG A 10 -9.54 6.06 -12.71
CA ARG A 10 -8.12 6.15 -13.05
C ARG A 10 -7.88 6.79 -14.41
N TYR A 11 -8.70 6.47 -15.41
CA TYR A 11 -8.63 7.13 -16.71
C TYR A 11 -8.92 8.64 -16.58
N PHE A 12 -9.95 9.02 -15.83
CA PHE A 12 -10.27 10.42 -15.55
C PHE A 12 -9.12 11.15 -14.85
N LEU A 13 -8.53 10.54 -13.81
CA LEU A 13 -7.38 11.10 -13.09
C LEU A 13 -6.17 11.29 -14.02
N ARG A 14 -5.95 10.38 -14.96
CA ARG A 14 -4.87 10.47 -15.94
C ARG A 14 -5.07 11.66 -16.90
N LEU A 15 -6.29 12.01 -17.24
CA LEU A 15 -6.57 13.23 -18.02
C LEU A 15 -6.19 14.50 -17.26
N MET A 16 -6.24 14.48 -15.93
CA MET A 16 -5.85 15.60 -15.07
C MET A 16 -4.33 15.68 -14.86
N SER A 17 -3.65 14.55 -14.79
CA SER A 17 -2.19 14.49 -14.58
C SER A 17 -1.54 13.32 -15.31
N LYS A 18 -0.53 13.62 -16.12
CA LYS A 18 0.24 12.61 -16.88
C LYS A 18 1.33 11.91 -16.05
N ASN A 19 1.72 12.49 -14.91
CA ASN A 19 2.94 12.09 -14.19
C ASN A 19 2.68 11.31 -12.91
N VAL A 20 1.47 11.38 -12.33
CA VAL A 20 1.18 10.69 -11.07
C VAL A 20 1.11 9.17 -11.26
N MET A 21 1.67 8.42 -10.32
CA MET A 21 1.45 6.99 -10.22
C MET A 21 -0.01 6.74 -9.79
N LEU A 22 -0.76 6.00 -10.61
CA LEU A 22 -2.11 5.58 -10.28
C LEU A 22 -2.10 4.20 -9.64
N TYR A 23 -3.06 3.93 -8.78
CA TYR A 23 -3.21 2.64 -8.09
C TYR A 23 -4.55 2.01 -8.43
N SER A 24 -4.53 0.71 -8.73
CA SER A 24 -5.76 -0.06 -8.85
C SER A 24 -6.51 -0.09 -7.51
N GLU A 25 -7.76 -0.54 -7.54
CA GLU A 25 -8.41 -1.03 -6.33
C GLU A 25 -7.65 -2.23 -5.77
N MET A 26 -7.79 -2.48 -4.46
CA MET A 26 -7.14 -3.64 -3.84
C MET A 26 -7.79 -4.95 -4.32
N VAL A 27 -7.00 -5.80 -4.94
CA VAL A 27 -7.41 -7.13 -5.41
C VAL A 27 -6.88 -8.19 -4.46
N ALA A 28 -7.74 -9.11 -4.00
CA ALA A 28 -7.28 -10.27 -3.23
C ALA A 28 -6.50 -11.24 -4.12
N THR A 29 -5.41 -11.83 -3.60
CA THR A 29 -4.56 -12.76 -4.37
C THR A 29 -5.35 -13.86 -5.05
N LYS A 30 -6.26 -14.53 -4.34
CA LYS A 30 -7.13 -15.59 -4.91
C LYS A 30 -8.00 -15.09 -6.05
N SER A 31 -8.46 -13.85 -6.01
CA SER A 31 -9.25 -13.26 -7.09
C SER A 31 -8.39 -12.98 -8.33
N ALA A 32 -7.15 -12.54 -8.13
CA ALA A 32 -6.20 -12.32 -9.22
C ALA A 32 -5.77 -13.64 -9.90
N ILE A 33 -5.60 -14.72 -9.12
CA ILE A 33 -5.14 -16.02 -9.62
C ILE A 33 -6.28 -16.79 -10.31
N HIS A 34 -7.42 -16.91 -9.64
CA HIS A 34 -8.51 -17.81 -10.05
C HIS A 34 -9.72 -17.11 -10.68
N GLY A 35 -9.77 -15.78 -10.60
CA GLY A 35 -10.87 -14.99 -11.14
C GLY A 35 -10.71 -14.69 -12.64
N ASP A 36 -11.68 -13.97 -13.19
CA ASP A 36 -11.61 -13.44 -14.54
C ASP A 36 -10.63 -12.26 -14.58
N ARG A 37 -9.36 -12.57 -14.92
CA ARG A 37 -8.27 -11.58 -14.99
C ARG A 37 -8.60 -10.41 -15.91
N LYS A 38 -9.26 -10.68 -17.05
CA LYS A 38 -9.65 -9.60 -17.99
C LYS A 38 -10.61 -8.62 -17.36
N LYS A 39 -11.50 -9.10 -16.50
CA LYS A 39 -12.45 -8.24 -15.79
C LYS A 39 -11.83 -7.53 -14.59
N ILE A 40 -10.97 -8.22 -13.84
CA ILE A 40 -10.48 -7.76 -12.53
C ILE A 40 -9.22 -6.90 -12.67
N LEU A 41 -8.31 -7.28 -13.61
CA LEU A 41 -6.98 -6.69 -13.73
C LEU A 41 -6.79 -5.86 -15.01
N SER A 42 -7.80 -5.75 -15.88
CA SER A 42 -7.63 -4.97 -17.11
C SER A 42 -7.58 -3.46 -16.82
N TYR A 43 -6.80 -2.78 -17.63
CA TYR A 43 -6.67 -1.33 -17.62
C TYR A 43 -6.47 -0.82 -19.04
N SER A 44 -6.68 0.49 -19.26
CA SER A 44 -6.38 1.15 -20.52
C SER A 44 -4.91 1.61 -20.54
N PRO A 45 -4.19 1.49 -21.67
CA PRO A 45 -2.79 1.92 -21.76
C PRO A 45 -2.54 3.35 -21.27
N GLU A 46 -3.53 4.21 -21.41
CA GLU A 46 -3.48 5.61 -20.97
C GLU A 46 -3.40 5.76 -19.46
N GLU A 47 -3.82 4.76 -18.67
CA GLU A 47 -3.78 4.82 -17.20
C GLU A 47 -2.34 4.77 -16.64
N LYS A 48 -1.36 4.36 -17.45
CA LYS A 48 0.05 4.27 -17.02
C LYS A 48 0.70 5.65 -16.73
N PRO A 49 1.61 5.74 -15.75
CA PRO A 49 2.11 4.65 -14.90
C PRO A 49 1.09 4.17 -13.87
N LEU A 50 0.96 2.85 -13.71
CA LEU A 50 -0.09 2.20 -12.93
C LEU A 50 0.46 1.07 -12.04
N ALA A 51 0.12 1.11 -10.75
CA ALA A 51 0.41 0.07 -9.78
C ALA A 51 -0.79 -0.86 -9.56
N LEU A 52 -0.55 -2.17 -9.52
CA LEU A 52 -1.52 -3.14 -9.03
C LEU A 52 -1.44 -3.24 -7.51
N GLN A 53 -2.51 -2.89 -6.79
CA GLN A 53 -2.57 -3.11 -5.35
C GLN A 53 -3.20 -4.46 -5.02
N VAL A 54 -2.52 -5.24 -4.17
CA VAL A 54 -2.95 -6.59 -3.78
C VAL A 54 -3.08 -6.75 -2.28
N GLY A 55 -3.96 -7.67 -1.87
CA GLY A 55 -4.13 -8.09 -0.49
C GLY A 55 -4.05 -9.61 -0.38
N GLY A 56 -3.16 -10.09 0.46
CA GLY A 56 -2.92 -11.50 0.72
C GLY A 56 -1.88 -11.67 1.82
N SER A 57 -1.70 -12.91 2.28
CA SER A 57 -0.70 -13.31 3.28
C SER A 57 -0.04 -14.67 2.97
N ASP A 58 -0.40 -15.27 1.85
CA ASP A 58 0.25 -16.49 1.36
C ASP A 58 1.39 -16.10 0.40
N LYS A 59 2.60 -16.56 0.71
CA LYS A 59 3.83 -16.24 -0.04
C LYS A 59 3.78 -16.70 -1.50
N ALA A 60 3.26 -17.91 -1.71
CA ALA A 60 3.20 -18.50 -3.05
C ALA A 60 2.14 -17.77 -3.92
N GLU A 61 0.98 -17.45 -3.35
CA GLU A 61 -0.04 -16.66 -4.03
C GLU A 61 0.47 -15.25 -4.38
N LEU A 62 1.17 -14.59 -3.46
CA LEU A 62 1.73 -13.25 -3.69
C LEU A 62 2.83 -13.26 -4.75
N ALA A 63 3.71 -14.26 -4.75
CA ALA A 63 4.70 -14.45 -5.80
C ALA A 63 4.05 -14.67 -7.18
N GLU A 64 3.01 -15.51 -7.25
CA GLU A 64 2.27 -15.74 -8.49
C GLU A 64 1.60 -14.45 -8.99
N VAL A 65 0.96 -13.68 -8.10
CA VAL A 65 0.31 -12.42 -8.49
C VAL A 65 1.33 -11.35 -8.90
N ALA A 66 2.51 -11.31 -8.28
CA ALA A 66 3.59 -10.42 -8.70
C ALA A 66 4.02 -10.70 -10.16
N LYS A 67 4.13 -11.96 -10.52
CA LYS A 67 4.41 -12.39 -11.90
C LYS A 67 3.28 -12.02 -12.86
N ILE A 68 2.03 -12.24 -12.45
CA ILE A 68 0.85 -11.85 -13.24
C ILE A 68 0.85 -10.32 -13.48
N ALA A 69 1.18 -9.51 -12.47
CA ALA A 69 1.24 -8.06 -12.60
C ALA A 69 2.29 -7.63 -13.63
N GLU A 70 3.50 -8.20 -13.57
CA GLU A 70 4.55 -7.96 -14.55
C GLU A 70 4.14 -8.37 -15.97
N ASP A 71 3.61 -9.59 -16.15
CA ASP A 71 3.16 -10.12 -17.43
C ASP A 71 2.02 -9.30 -18.05
N MET A 72 1.18 -8.71 -17.21
CA MET A 72 0.11 -7.80 -17.65
C MET A 72 0.61 -6.37 -17.92
N GLY A 73 1.87 -6.06 -17.63
CA GLY A 73 2.50 -4.78 -17.91
C GLY A 73 2.20 -3.68 -16.89
N TYR A 74 1.87 -4.02 -15.65
CA TYR A 74 1.85 -3.04 -14.56
C TYR A 74 3.26 -2.49 -14.31
N ASP A 75 3.33 -1.23 -13.87
CA ASP A 75 4.61 -0.56 -13.62
C ASP A 75 5.12 -0.82 -12.18
N GLU A 76 4.23 -1.24 -11.28
CA GLU A 76 4.49 -1.51 -9.87
C GLU A 76 3.50 -2.54 -9.34
N ILE A 77 3.89 -3.33 -8.34
CA ILE A 77 2.97 -4.09 -7.50
C ILE A 77 3.06 -3.63 -6.04
N ASN A 78 1.92 -3.33 -5.44
CA ASN A 78 1.82 -2.77 -4.09
C ASN A 78 1.09 -3.73 -3.15
N ILE A 79 1.71 -4.11 -2.02
CA ILE A 79 1.03 -4.89 -0.99
C ILE A 79 0.27 -3.97 -0.02
N ASN A 80 -1.00 -4.30 0.23
CA ASN A 80 -1.83 -3.57 1.19
C ASN A 80 -1.64 -4.11 2.61
N LEU A 81 -1.05 -3.29 3.47
CA LEU A 81 -0.83 -3.53 4.90
C LEU A 81 -1.56 -2.50 5.76
N GLY A 82 -2.53 -1.77 5.20
CA GLY A 82 -3.17 -0.65 5.89
C GLY A 82 -4.70 -0.69 5.99
N CYS A 83 -5.37 -1.62 5.30
CA CYS A 83 -6.84 -1.71 5.31
C CYS A 83 -7.35 -2.31 6.63
N PRO A 84 -8.19 -1.58 7.42
CA PRO A 84 -8.69 -2.06 8.72
C PRO A 84 -10.04 -2.80 8.61
N SER A 85 -10.49 -3.14 7.40
CA SER A 85 -11.81 -3.78 7.20
C SER A 85 -11.89 -5.15 7.86
N LYS A 86 -12.99 -5.45 8.56
CA LYS A 86 -13.26 -6.77 9.16
C LYS A 86 -13.21 -7.90 8.14
N LYS A 87 -13.69 -7.67 6.91
CA LYS A 87 -13.63 -8.65 5.82
C LYS A 87 -12.18 -8.96 5.44
N VAL A 88 -11.35 -7.94 5.41
CA VAL A 88 -9.92 -8.03 5.09
C VAL A 88 -9.19 -8.77 6.22
N GLN A 89 -9.41 -8.40 7.48
CA GLN A 89 -8.83 -9.07 8.65
C GLN A 89 -9.21 -10.56 8.73
N LYS A 90 -10.49 -10.90 8.45
CA LYS A 90 -10.96 -12.29 8.44
C LYS A 90 -10.19 -13.17 7.44
N ASN A 91 -9.70 -12.57 6.37
CA ASN A 91 -8.92 -13.25 5.34
C ASN A 91 -7.40 -13.05 5.54
N MET A 92 -6.96 -12.61 6.71
CA MET A 92 -5.56 -12.43 7.10
C MET A 92 -4.76 -11.57 6.12
N PHE A 93 -5.26 -10.37 5.76
CA PHE A 93 -4.49 -9.36 5.04
C PHE A 93 -4.87 -7.93 5.45
N GLY A 94 -4.19 -6.91 4.93
CA GLY A 94 -4.36 -5.52 5.33
C GLY A 94 -3.68 -5.17 6.67
N ALA A 95 -4.27 -4.27 7.44
CA ALA A 95 -3.62 -3.70 8.62
C ALA A 95 -3.35 -4.71 9.76
N CYS A 96 -4.07 -5.83 9.82
CA CYS A 96 -3.80 -6.88 10.80
C CYS A 96 -2.42 -7.53 10.61
N LEU A 97 -1.88 -7.52 9.38
CA LEU A 97 -0.54 -8.05 9.09
C LEU A 97 0.58 -7.22 9.70
N MET A 98 0.32 -5.99 10.14
CA MET A 98 1.32 -5.25 10.89
C MET A 98 1.73 -5.95 12.20
N ARG A 99 0.91 -6.87 12.72
CA ARG A 99 1.22 -7.70 13.88
C ARG A 99 2.20 -8.85 13.59
N GLU A 100 2.42 -9.15 12.31
CA GLU A 100 3.18 -10.31 11.82
C GLU A 100 4.32 -9.86 10.89
N PRO A 101 5.29 -9.06 11.40
CA PRO A 101 6.33 -8.48 10.56
C PRO A 101 7.21 -9.51 9.85
N ASP A 102 7.43 -10.69 10.45
CA ASP A 102 8.20 -11.77 9.82
C ASP A 102 7.46 -12.35 8.61
N LEU A 103 6.17 -12.62 8.76
CA LEU A 103 5.34 -13.10 7.65
C LEU A 103 5.28 -12.08 6.50
N VAL A 104 5.16 -10.78 6.83
CA VAL A 104 5.14 -9.74 5.80
C VAL A 104 6.47 -9.65 5.06
N ALA A 105 7.60 -9.77 5.77
CA ALA A 105 8.92 -9.81 5.15
C ALA A 105 9.06 -11.00 4.20
N GLU A 106 8.65 -12.20 4.61
CA GLU A 106 8.65 -13.39 3.76
C GLU A 106 7.75 -13.24 2.52
N CYS A 107 6.60 -12.57 2.67
CA CYS A 107 5.70 -12.25 1.55
C CYS A 107 6.37 -11.30 0.55
N ILE A 108 6.97 -10.22 1.03
CA ILE A 108 7.68 -9.24 0.19
C ILE A 108 8.87 -9.89 -0.53
N ASP A 109 9.69 -10.66 0.18
CA ASP A 109 10.82 -11.39 -0.41
C ASP A 109 10.36 -12.30 -1.56
N SER A 110 9.26 -13.04 -1.34
CA SER A 110 8.68 -13.90 -2.37
C SER A 110 8.21 -13.11 -3.61
N MET A 111 7.63 -11.93 -3.42
CA MET A 111 7.20 -11.06 -4.53
C MET A 111 8.41 -10.50 -5.30
N VAL A 112 9.43 -9.99 -4.57
CA VAL A 112 10.65 -9.42 -5.15
C VAL A 112 11.41 -10.46 -5.97
N ASN A 113 11.49 -11.70 -5.50
CA ASN A 113 12.13 -12.79 -6.23
C ASN A 113 11.32 -13.28 -7.43
N ALA A 114 10.02 -12.98 -7.51
CA ALA A 114 9.13 -13.46 -8.57
C ALA A 114 9.00 -12.50 -9.76
N CYS A 115 9.26 -11.20 -9.61
CA CYS A 115 9.09 -10.19 -10.66
C CYS A 115 10.23 -9.18 -10.66
N LYS A 116 10.32 -8.39 -11.75
CA LYS A 116 11.31 -7.31 -11.92
C LYS A 116 10.74 -5.93 -11.67
N ILE A 117 9.40 -5.81 -11.66
CA ILE A 117 8.74 -4.53 -11.34
C ILE A 117 8.90 -4.22 -9.85
N PRO A 118 8.94 -2.93 -9.44
CA PRO A 118 9.03 -2.55 -8.04
C PRO A 118 7.93 -3.17 -7.18
N VAL A 119 8.34 -3.73 -6.04
CA VAL A 119 7.42 -4.20 -4.99
C VAL A 119 7.39 -3.16 -3.89
N THR A 120 6.23 -2.55 -3.67
CA THR A 120 6.03 -1.45 -2.72
C THR A 120 5.01 -1.82 -1.65
N ALA A 121 4.99 -1.10 -0.54
CA ALA A 121 4.09 -1.40 0.57
C ALA A 121 3.27 -0.18 0.99
N LYS A 122 1.94 -0.34 1.16
CA LYS A 122 1.09 0.69 1.72
C LYS A 122 0.60 0.30 3.10
N THR A 123 1.03 1.02 4.14
CA THR A 123 0.73 0.69 5.52
C THR A 123 0.17 1.88 6.32
N ARG A 124 -0.10 1.67 7.58
CA ARG A 124 -0.43 2.66 8.61
C ARG A 124 0.79 2.91 9.49
N ILE A 125 0.73 3.95 10.34
CA ILE A 125 1.80 4.26 11.30
C ILE A 125 1.73 3.42 12.58
N GLY A 126 0.73 2.56 12.72
CA GLY A 126 0.49 1.68 13.86
C GLY A 126 -0.89 1.05 13.80
N PHE A 127 -1.23 0.29 14.82
CA PHE A 127 -2.54 -0.35 14.98
C PHE A 127 -2.94 -0.43 16.45
N ASP A 128 -4.22 -0.32 16.72
CA ASP A 128 -4.82 -0.34 18.07
C ASP A 128 -4.05 0.56 19.07
N ASP A 129 -3.39 -0.02 20.07
CA ASP A 129 -2.58 0.72 21.06
C ASP A 129 -1.09 0.79 20.67
N THR A 130 -0.69 0.16 19.55
CA THR A 130 0.69 0.18 19.04
C THR A 130 0.85 1.35 18.07
N GLU A 131 1.40 2.46 18.53
CA GLU A 131 1.74 3.65 17.74
C GLU A 131 3.09 4.20 18.22
N GLU A 132 4.10 3.31 18.25
CA GLU A 132 5.44 3.67 18.68
C GLU A 132 6.37 3.78 17.48
N PHE A 133 7.24 4.80 17.49
CA PHE A 133 8.21 5.01 16.42
C PHE A 133 9.10 3.79 16.20
N ASP A 134 9.64 3.23 17.27
CA ASP A 134 10.57 2.11 17.18
C ASP A 134 9.90 0.86 16.58
N TYR A 135 8.62 0.63 16.88
CA TYR A 135 7.86 -0.44 16.26
C TYR A 135 7.72 -0.23 14.74
N LEU A 136 7.29 0.96 14.33
CA LEU A 136 7.10 1.27 12.92
C LEU A 136 8.44 1.24 12.16
N ASN A 137 9.49 1.81 12.74
CA ASN A 137 10.82 1.84 12.13
C ASN A 137 11.36 0.41 11.95
N ASN A 138 11.28 -0.43 12.98
CA ASN A 138 11.69 -1.82 12.89
C ASN A 138 10.87 -2.62 11.87
N PHE A 139 9.56 -2.36 11.78
CA PHE A 139 8.69 -2.95 10.76
C PHE A 139 9.18 -2.58 9.35
N ILE A 140 9.43 -1.30 9.10
CA ILE A 140 9.93 -0.80 7.80
C ILE A 140 11.31 -1.39 7.47
N LEU A 141 12.24 -1.38 8.42
CA LEU A 141 13.58 -1.94 8.22
C LEU A 141 13.54 -3.44 7.89
N LYS A 142 12.63 -4.18 8.48
CA LYS A 142 12.43 -5.59 8.16
C LYS A 142 11.94 -5.78 6.72
N MET A 143 10.99 -4.97 6.27
CA MET A 143 10.50 -4.97 4.87
C MET A 143 11.58 -4.51 3.88
N LYS A 144 12.39 -3.52 4.27
CA LYS A 144 13.57 -3.09 3.51
C LYS A 144 14.55 -4.25 3.31
N GLY A 145 14.83 -5.01 4.38
CA GLY A 145 15.67 -6.21 4.30
C GLY A 145 15.13 -7.28 3.35
N ALA A 146 13.82 -7.31 3.11
CA ALA A 146 13.15 -8.18 2.14
C ALA A 146 13.10 -7.60 0.72
N GLY A 147 13.67 -6.41 0.48
CA GLY A 147 13.78 -5.79 -0.85
C GLY A 147 12.74 -4.72 -1.17
N CYS A 148 11.89 -4.31 -0.21
CA CYS A 148 10.97 -3.19 -0.40
C CYS A 148 11.69 -1.86 -0.09
N SER A 149 11.74 -0.94 -1.05
CA SER A 149 12.37 0.37 -0.89
C SER A 149 11.40 1.56 -0.86
N THR A 150 10.14 1.33 -1.20
CA THR A 150 9.10 2.37 -1.30
C THR A 150 7.93 2.06 -0.38
N PHE A 151 7.60 3.01 0.49
CA PHE A 151 6.52 2.88 1.48
C PHE A 151 5.54 4.03 1.40
N ILE A 152 4.25 3.73 1.22
CA ILE A 152 3.18 4.71 1.32
C ILE A 152 2.61 4.64 2.75
N LEU A 153 2.89 5.65 3.56
CA LEU A 153 2.51 5.70 4.98
C LEU A 153 1.25 6.54 5.19
N HIS A 154 0.13 5.88 5.53
CA HIS A 154 -1.03 6.62 5.98
C HIS A 154 -0.79 7.10 7.41
N ALA A 155 -0.70 8.41 7.60
CA ALA A 155 -0.33 9.08 8.85
C ALA A 155 -1.38 8.94 9.99
N ARG A 156 -2.09 7.81 10.04
CA ARG A 156 -3.02 7.42 11.11
C ARG A 156 -2.81 5.96 11.46
N LYS A 157 -2.92 5.61 12.73
CA LYS A 157 -3.00 4.20 13.13
C LYS A 157 -4.30 3.55 12.65
N ALA A 158 -4.33 2.23 12.55
CA ALA A 158 -5.52 1.44 12.29
C ALA A 158 -6.15 0.97 13.59
N ILE A 159 -7.43 1.25 13.81
CA ILE A 159 -8.19 0.59 14.88
C ILE A 159 -8.88 -0.63 14.30
N LEU A 160 -8.40 -1.80 14.69
CA LEU A 160 -8.81 -3.08 14.12
C LEU A 160 -10.10 -3.62 14.74
N THR A 161 -10.43 -3.17 15.95
CA THR A 161 -11.64 -3.58 16.68
C THR A 161 -12.55 -2.38 16.95
N GLY A 162 -13.86 -2.58 16.78
CA GLY A 162 -14.85 -1.57 17.15
C GLY A 162 -15.05 -0.40 16.18
N MET A 163 -14.21 -0.27 15.12
CA MET A 163 -14.36 0.81 14.14
C MET A 163 -14.58 0.28 12.71
N SER A 164 -15.41 1.00 11.96
CA SER A 164 -15.56 0.79 10.53
C SER A 164 -14.37 1.38 9.75
N PRO A 165 -14.12 0.96 8.49
CA PRO A 165 -13.11 1.57 7.64
C PRO A 165 -13.28 3.10 7.49
N LYS A 166 -14.52 3.59 7.37
CA LYS A 166 -14.84 5.02 7.27
C LYS A 166 -14.47 5.79 8.55
N GLN A 167 -14.72 5.22 9.71
CA GLN A 167 -14.30 5.81 10.99
C GLN A 167 -12.78 5.84 11.13
N ASN A 168 -12.08 4.82 10.66
CA ASN A 168 -10.63 4.75 10.62
C ASN A 168 -9.95 5.80 9.72
N LEU A 169 -10.70 6.47 8.85
CA LEU A 169 -10.20 7.59 8.04
C LEU A 169 -10.29 8.94 8.77
N ASN A 170 -11.11 9.05 9.81
CA ASN A 170 -11.43 10.34 10.44
C ASN A 170 -11.11 10.40 11.94
N ILE A 171 -11.31 9.30 12.68
CA ILE A 171 -11.25 9.32 14.16
C ILE A 171 -9.81 9.23 14.67
N PRO A 172 -8.95 8.28 14.24
CA PRO A 172 -7.56 8.31 14.68
C PRO A 172 -6.87 9.60 14.22
N LYS A 173 -6.13 10.25 15.12
CA LYS A 173 -5.43 11.51 14.80
C LYS A 173 -4.37 11.30 13.73
N LEU A 174 -4.17 12.32 12.90
CA LEU A 174 -3.04 12.39 11.98
C LEU A 174 -1.75 12.66 12.77
N ASN A 175 -0.71 11.90 12.45
CA ASN A 175 0.63 12.07 13.02
C ASN A 175 1.66 12.12 11.87
N TYR A 176 1.73 13.27 11.20
CA TYR A 176 2.70 13.49 10.13
C TYR A 176 4.14 13.49 10.64
N GLY A 177 4.37 13.96 11.87
CA GLY A 177 5.69 13.98 12.50
C GLY A 177 6.34 12.59 12.56
N MET A 178 5.54 11.54 12.77
CA MET A 178 6.06 10.16 12.73
C MET A 178 6.54 9.78 11.32
N VAL A 179 5.81 10.17 10.28
CA VAL A 179 6.19 9.88 8.89
C VAL A 179 7.47 10.61 8.52
N TYR A 180 7.61 11.89 8.90
CA TYR A 180 8.82 12.67 8.67
C TYR A 180 10.04 12.06 9.38
N LYS A 181 9.87 11.64 10.62
CA LYS A 181 10.93 10.98 11.38
C LYS A 181 11.35 9.66 10.73
N ILE A 182 10.42 8.89 10.17
CA ILE A 182 10.77 7.68 9.39
C ILE A 182 11.63 8.04 8.18
N LYS A 183 11.31 9.10 7.43
CA LYS A 183 12.11 9.54 6.29
C LYS A 183 13.49 10.02 6.73
N GLU A 184 13.57 10.81 7.80
CA GLU A 184 14.83 11.31 8.37
C GLU A 184 15.78 10.17 8.78
N GLU A 185 15.27 9.15 9.45
CA GLU A 185 16.05 8.00 9.91
C GLU A 185 16.38 7.00 8.75
N ASN A 186 15.64 7.06 7.65
CA ASN A 186 15.80 6.17 6.49
C ASN A 186 15.86 6.99 5.19
N PRO A 187 16.89 7.83 4.98
CA PRO A 187 16.94 8.76 3.83
C PRO A 187 17.05 8.05 2.47
N ASP A 188 17.49 6.81 2.45
CA ASP A 188 17.62 5.96 1.27
C ASP A 188 16.32 5.28 0.84
N LEU A 189 15.28 5.33 1.68
CA LEU A 189 13.94 4.83 1.34
C LEU A 189 13.08 5.95 0.72
N GLU A 190 12.24 5.57 -0.22
CA GLU A 190 11.16 6.42 -0.71
C GLU A 190 9.97 6.33 0.25
N ILE A 191 9.68 7.42 0.94
CA ILE A 191 8.60 7.51 1.93
C ILE A 191 7.53 8.48 1.44
N ILE A 192 6.45 7.94 0.95
CA ILE A 192 5.32 8.68 0.42
C ILE A 192 4.28 8.90 1.53
N ILE A 193 4.00 10.14 1.85
CA ILE A 193 3.01 10.50 2.87
C ILE A 193 1.59 10.38 2.33
N ASN A 194 0.66 9.88 3.16
CA ASN A 194 -0.75 9.76 2.83
C ASN A 194 -1.65 10.04 4.04
N GLY A 195 -2.86 10.50 3.79
CA GLY A 195 -3.92 10.69 4.80
C GLY A 195 -4.21 12.14 5.12
N GLY A 196 -5.47 12.54 4.95
CA GLY A 196 -5.99 13.85 5.36
C GLY A 196 -5.56 15.05 4.53
N ILE A 197 -4.72 14.87 3.52
CA ILE A 197 -4.23 15.96 2.66
C ILE A 197 -5.37 16.40 1.73
N SER A 198 -5.74 17.67 1.80
CA SER A 198 -6.90 18.21 1.08
C SER A 198 -6.60 19.48 0.28
N LYS A 199 -5.41 20.06 0.44
CA LYS A 199 -5.00 21.32 -0.20
C LYS A 199 -3.63 21.18 -0.85
N ILE A 200 -3.43 21.92 -1.94
CA ILE A 200 -2.15 21.94 -2.69
C ILE A 200 -1.00 22.47 -1.82
N ASP A 201 -1.25 23.45 -0.95
CA ASP A 201 -0.22 23.98 -0.07
C ASP A 201 0.22 22.97 1.01
N GLU A 202 -0.70 22.10 1.45
CA GLU A 202 -0.34 20.97 2.32
C GLU A 202 0.60 20.01 1.60
N ILE A 203 0.34 19.70 0.31
CA ILE A 203 1.23 18.86 -0.51
C ILE A 203 2.63 19.47 -0.58
N LYS A 204 2.75 20.76 -0.91
CA LYS A 204 4.04 21.46 -0.98
C LYS A 204 4.82 21.39 0.34
N ASN A 205 4.10 21.55 1.45
CA ASN A 205 4.71 21.46 2.78
C ASN A 205 5.22 20.04 3.07
N HIS A 206 4.44 19.01 2.73
CA HIS A 206 4.85 17.61 2.94
C HIS A 206 6.08 17.24 2.10
N LEU A 207 6.15 17.71 0.85
CA LEU A 207 7.29 17.47 -0.05
C LEU A 207 8.62 18.10 0.41
N THR A 208 8.62 18.90 1.47
CA THR A 208 9.87 19.35 2.11
C THR A 208 10.48 18.32 3.06
N SER A 209 9.72 17.28 3.43
CA SER A 209 10.09 16.32 4.47
C SER A 209 9.90 14.85 4.06
N CYS A 210 9.20 14.60 2.95
CA CYS A 210 8.94 13.27 2.37
C CYS A 210 9.03 13.33 0.83
N ASP A 211 9.00 12.16 0.20
CA ASP A 211 8.96 11.99 -1.25
C ASP A 211 7.56 12.13 -1.82
#